data_0b4a6a95d3fb92842004357d3cbd8cc8
#
_entry.id   0b4a6a95d3fb92842004357d3cbd8cc8
#
_cell.length_a   1.000
_cell.length_b   1.000
_cell.length_c   1.000
_cell.angle_alpha   90.00
_cell.angle_beta   90.00
_cell.angle_gamma   90.00
#
_symmetry.space_group_name_H-M   'P 1'
#
loop_
_entity.id
_entity.type
_entity.pdbx_description
1 polymer ?
#
loop_
_entity_poly.entity_id
_entity_poly.type
_entity_poly.pdbx_seq_one_letter_code
_entity_poly.pdbx_strand_id
1 'polypeptide(L)'
;MKGDSEKILTAAASALREWYNGSVTLDGCVEHVRAAEPEAARSVASILFEYFRHKELVDSLLMRSVSRGIKPELKMIGLCALTQALFQTAIAGESAVNIAVDVVKHSKKHRMASGFMNAVLRNALRSAGKGPFEPSFPPEIRRRWEAQFGQEATEQAVAACGANPPLTFRLRSGELPAELAESVPVELDFAGDFRFFECSDPGKLFASDTFRNGAIYIQDPATSMSVSLCRPALRGRVLDSCAAPGGKTVMLFDACGGNAEFTAADRSAARLKPMRENFTRLGLESVKTAEADAVHPPFDAESFDLVFLDVPCSNTGVPRRRPDALRRFDAKRLNEVAALQKQILNAQIRLVKPGGHLLYSTCSVEAEEDEQQVASFLAAHPECELVSQRRLLPAVHHDGAFAALIRKNGLKNAQSRRSFSIPETARFCFPQICFSSLPPESWKPRQP
;
A
#
# COMPACT_ATOMS: atom_id res chain seq x y z
N MET A 1 24.98 1.30 23.80
CA MET A 1 25.26 0.69 22.48
C MET A 1 25.00 -0.82 22.43
N LYS A 2 25.71 -1.71 23.20
CA LYS A 2 25.46 -3.16 23.07
C LYS A 2 24.07 -3.58 23.55
N GLY A 3 23.62 -3.10 24.70
CA GLY A 3 22.28 -3.38 25.23
C GLY A 3 21.15 -2.89 24.35
N ASP A 4 21.34 -1.79 23.62
CA ASP A 4 20.33 -1.25 22.70
C ASP A 4 20.16 -2.15 21.46
N SER A 5 21.26 -2.70 20.95
CA SER A 5 21.20 -3.63 19.81
C SER A 5 20.49 -4.94 20.15
N GLU A 6 20.67 -5.47 21.37
CA GLU A 6 19.94 -6.66 21.84
C GLU A 6 18.45 -6.38 21.99
N LYS A 7 18.06 -5.19 22.52
CA LYS A 7 16.66 -4.75 22.61
C LYS A 7 16.04 -4.64 21.23
N ILE A 8 16.70 -3.96 20.27
CA ILE A 8 16.22 -3.82 18.90
C ILE A 8 15.96 -5.18 18.26
N LEU A 9 16.93 -6.12 18.36
CA LEU A 9 16.77 -7.46 17.77
C LEU A 9 15.63 -8.24 18.43
N THR A 10 15.49 -8.12 19.75
CA THR A 10 14.41 -8.78 20.51
C THR A 10 13.04 -8.22 20.11
N ALA A 11 12.91 -6.90 20.00
CA ALA A 11 11.70 -6.24 19.56
C ALA A 11 11.34 -6.61 18.12
N ALA A 12 12.34 -6.64 17.20
CA ALA A 12 12.13 -7.07 15.82
C ALA A 12 11.64 -8.53 15.72
N ALA A 13 12.25 -9.44 16.49
CA ALA A 13 11.84 -10.84 16.52
C ALA A 13 10.43 -11.02 17.11
N SER A 14 10.06 -10.22 18.11
CA SER A 14 8.72 -10.21 18.69
C SER A 14 7.67 -9.71 17.69
N ALA A 15 7.95 -8.59 17.02
CA ALA A 15 7.10 -8.02 16.00
C ALA A 15 6.93 -8.96 14.78
N LEU A 16 8.01 -9.61 14.34
CA LEU A 16 7.94 -10.61 13.28
C LEU A 16 7.08 -11.82 13.68
N ARG A 17 7.18 -12.26 14.92
CA ARG A 17 6.33 -13.32 15.46
C ARG A 17 4.86 -12.92 15.49
N GLU A 18 4.56 -11.70 15.87
CA GLU A 18 3.20 -11.15 15.86
C GLU A 18 2.61 -11.17 14.44
N TRP A 19 3.39 -10.74 13.44
CA TRP A 19 2.97 -10.83 12.04
C TRP A 19 2.67 -12.27 11.62
N TYR A 20 3.53 -13.24 11.98
CA TYR A 20 3.32 -14.66 11.65
C TYR A 20 2.09 -15.27 12.34
N ASN A 21 1.62 -14.70 13.43
CA ASN A 21 0.35 -15.10 14.07
C ASN A 21 -0.89 -14.64 13.25
N GLY A 22 -0.70 -13.83 12.20
CA GLY A 22 -1.70 -13.50 11.18
C GLY A 22 -2.71 -12.41 11.55
N SER A 23 -2.65 -11.83 12.76
CA SER A 23 -3.63 -10.86 13.26
C SER A 23 -3.30 -9.41 12.89
N VAL A 24 -2.03 -9.09 12.60
CA VAL A 24 -1.54 -7.72 12.44
C VAL A 24 -0.74 -7.57 11.16
N THR A 25 -0.85 -6.38 10.51
CA THR A 25 -0.01 -6.02 9.36
C THR A 25 1.39 -5.64 9.82
N LEU A 26 2.33 -5.57 8.88
CA LEU A 26 3.68 -5.07 9.16
C LEU A 26 3.66 -3.66 9.78
N ASP A 27 2.88 -2.75 9.21
CA ASP A 27 2.70 -1.40 9.75
C ASP A 27 2.17 -1.44 11.19
N GLY A 28 1.16 -2.29 11.45
CA GLY A 28 0.61 -2.47 12.80
C GLY A 28 1.65 -3.00 13.80
N CYS A 29 2.47 -3.97 13.40
CA CYS A 29 3.56 -4.47 14.25
C CYS A 29 4.57 -3.35 14.58
N VAL A 30 4.92 -2.51 13.60
CA VAL A 30 5.84 -1.36 13.81
C VAL A 30 5.20 -0.31 14.72
N GLU A 31 3.88 -0.04 14.59
CA GLU A 31 3.18 0.88 15.50
C GLU A 31 3.13 0.35 16.94
N HIS A 32 2.95 -0.94 17.14
CA HIS A 32 3.03 -1.55 18.49
C HIS A 32 4.42 -1.38 19.09
N VAL A 33 5.48 -1.58 18.29
CA VAL A 33 6.84 -1.30 18.75
C VAL A 33 7.03 0.18 19.06
N ARG A 34 6.52 1.08 18.21
CA ARG A 34 6.62 2.55 18.43
C ARG A 34 5.95 2.99 19.72
N ALA A 35 4.82 2.38 20.07
CA ALA A 35 4.12 2.66 21.31
C ALA A 35 4.85 2.16 22.56
N ALA A 36 5.52 1.00 22.45
CA ALA A 36 6.23 0.37 23.57
C ALA A 36 7.69 0.83 23.72
N GLU A 37 8.40 0.98 22.60
CA GLU A 37 9.83 1.28 22.52
C GLU A 37 10.11 2.29 21.38
N PRO A 38 9.75 3.58 21.52
CA PRO A 38 9.81 4.57 20.42
C PRO A 38 11.18 4.69 19.77
N GLU A 39 12.26 4.59 20.55
CA GLU A 39 13.65 4.69 20.08
C GLU A 39 14.06 3.51 19.20
N ALA A 40 13.49 2.32 19.42
CA ALA A 40 13.79 1.11 18.66
C ALA A 40 12.98 1.04 17.34
N ALA A 41 11.84 1.71 17.26
CA ALA A 41 10.85 1.54 16.20
C ALA A 41 11.42 1.72 14.79
N ARG A 42 12.28 2.72 14.56
CA ARG A 42 12.91 2.97 13.26
C ARG A 42 13.83 1.81 12.83
N SER A 43 14.64 1.31 13.76
CA SER A 43 15.57 0.21 13.49
C SER A 43 14.82 -1.11 13.29
N VAL A 44 13.78 -1.36 14.08
CA VAL A 44 12.89 -2.52 13.93
C VAL A 44 12.19 -2.49 12.58
N ALA A 45 11.62 -1.36 12.19
CA ALA A 45 11.01 -1.20 10.87
C ALA A 45 12.00 -1.52 9.75
N SER A 46 13.23 -0.97 9.81
CA SER A 46 14.28 -1.25 8.82
C SER A 46 14.57 -2.75 8.69
N ILE A 47 14.70 -3.48 9.81
CA ILE A 47 14.93 -4.94 9.79
C ILE A 47 13.75 -5.66 9.14
N LEU A 48 12.53 -5.34 9.55
CA LEU A 48 11.35 -6.05 9.09
C LEU A 48 11.04 -5.77 7.61
N PHE A 49 11.19 -4.52 7.16
CA PHE A 49 10.99 -4.18 5.75
C PHE A 49 11.99 -4.90 4.84
N GLU A 50 13.28 -4.92 5.22
CA GLU A 50 14.30 -5.68 4.47
C GLU A 50 14.05 -7.20 4.51
N TYR A 51 13.61 -7.74 5.65
CA TYR A 51 13.21 -9.14 5.72
C TYR A 51 12.13 -9.48 4.70
N PHE A 52 11.06 -8.69 4.62
CA PHE A 52 9.95 -8.96 3.70
C PHE A 52 10.34 -8.75 2.23
N ARG A 53 11.27 -7.85 1.91
CA ARG A 53 11.83 -7.73 0.55
C ARG A 53 12.62 -8.94 0.12
N HIS A 54 13.33 -9.59 1.05
CA HIS A 54 14.22 -10.70 0.78
C HIS A 54 13.80 -12.01 1.47
N LYS A 55 12.50 -12.13 1.76
CA LYS A 55 11.95 -13.17 2.63
C LYS A 55 12.33 -14.58 2.19
N GLU A 56 12.19 -14.92 0.91
CA GLU A 56 12.47 -16.27 0.40
C GLU A 56 13.95 -16.62 0.54
N LEU A 57 14.83 -15.66 0.29
CA LEU A 57 16.28 -15.84 0.47
C LEU A 57 16.61 -16.07 1.93
N VAL A 58 16.16 -15.17 2.83
CA VAL A 58 16.48 -15.23 4.26
C VAL A 58 15.90 -16.50 4.89
N ASP A 59 14.65 -16.85 4.59
CA ASP A 59 14.02 -18.09 5.04
C ASP A 59 14.80 -19.33 4.57
N SER A 60 15.18 -19.38 3.28
CA SER A 60 15.93 -20.49 2.70
C SER A 60 17.31 -20.66 3.34
N LEU A 61 18.06 -19.57 3.50
CA LEU A 61 19.40 -19.61 4.11
C LEU A 61 19.35 -20.10 5.56
N LEU A 62 18.40 -19.60 6.35
CA LEU A 62 18.22 -20.04 7.72
C LEU A 62 17.85 -21.52 7.78
N MET A 63 16.83 -21.93 7.01
CA MET A 63 16.30 -23.29 7.09
C MET A 63 17.25 -24.36 6.56
N ARG A 64 18.05 -24.06 5.53
CA ARG A 64 19.12 -24.96 5.06
C ARG A 64 20.24 -25.11 6.06
N SER A 65 20.43 -24.16 6.96
CA SER A 65 21.47 -24.21 8.01
C SER A 65 21.03 -24.93 9.27
N VAL A 66 19.76 -25.39 9.33
CA VAL A 66 19.16 -26.08 10.48
C VAL A 66 18.95 -27.55 10.13
N SER A 67 19.61 -28.47 10.89
CA SER A 67 19.54 -29.90 10.63
C SER A 67 18.40 -30.67 11.31
N ARG A 68 17.85 -30.16 12.43
CA ARG A 68 16.86 -30.89 13.28
C ARG A 68 15.65 -30.04 13.69
N GLY A 69 15.33 -29.00 12.92
CA GLY A 69 14.27 -28.07 13.29
C GLY A 69 14.75 -26.94 14.22
N ILE A 70 13.95 -25.90 14.33
CA ILE A 70 14.25 -24.71 15.15
C ILE A 70 12.97 -24.27 15.87
N LYS A 71 13.09 -23.92 17.15
CA LYS A 71 11.97 -23.39 17.92
C LYS A 71 11.49 -22.06 17.32
N PRO A 72 10.16 -21.77 17.30
CA PRO A 72 9.63 -20.56 16.67
C PRO A 72 10.29 -19.27 17.13
N GLU A 73 10.55 -19.11 18.42
CA GLU A 73 11.19 -17.92 18.97
C GLU A 73 12.63 -17.75 18.47
N LEU A 74 13.40 -18.86 18.44
CA LEU A 74 14.77 -18.85 17.90
C LEU A 74 14.78 -18.60 16.38
N LYS A 75 13.77 -19.10 15.66
CA LYS A 75 13.61 -18.84 14.24
C LYS A 75 13.45 -17.34 13.99
N MET A 76 12.59 -16.64 14.73
CA MET A 76 12.38 -15.20 14.55
C MET A 76 13.66 -14.42 14.84
N ILE A 77 14.38 -14.73 15.90
CA ILE A 77 15.69 -14.10 16.22
C ILE A 77 16.67 -14.35 15.07
N GLY A 78 16.75 -15.59 14.59
CA GLY A 78 17.65 -15.96 13.48
C GLY A 78 17.33 -15.24 12.18
N LEU A 79 16.06 -15.12 11.80
CA LEU A 79 15.62 -14.40 10.60
C LEU A 79 15.97 -12.91 10.68
N CYS A 80 15.67 -12.25 11.80
CA CYS A 80 15.99 -10.83 11.98
C CYS A 80 17.51 -10.58 12.00
N ALA A 81 18.29 -11.44 12.68
CA ALA A 81 19.73 -11.31 12.72
C ALA A 81 20.38 -11.54 11.35
N LEU A 82 19.90 -12.54 10.60
CA LEU A 82 20.40 -12.81 9.25
C LEU A 82 20.05 -11.65 8.29
N THR A 83 18.87 -11.08 8.41
CA THR A 83 18.48 -9.87 7.67
C THR A 83 19.41 -8.70 7.98
N GLN A 84 19.70 -8.44 9.27
CA GLN A 84 20.66 -7.40 9.64
C GLN A 84 22.04 -7.64 9.03
N ALA A 85 22.51 -8.87 9.12
CA ALA A 85 23.85 -9.24 8.64
C ALA A 85 24.02 -9.10 7.12
N LEU A 86 22.97 -9.32 6.35
CA LEU A 86 23.00 -9.32 4.89
C LEU A 86 22.68 -7.96 4.27
N PHE A 87 21.79 -7.17 4.88
CA PHE A 87 21.18 -6.00 4.23
C PHE A 87 21.40 -4.68 4.97
N GLN A 88 21.84 -4.69 6.23
CA GLN A 88 22.09 -3.45 6.96
C GLN A 88 23.57 -3.08 6.98
N THR A 89 23.90 -1.93 6.40
CA THR A 89 25.28 -1.43 6.34
C THR A 89 25.80 -0.88 7.67
N ALA A 90 24.89 -0.49 8.58
CA ALA A 90 25.25 0.06 9.88
C ALA A 90 25.80 -0.97 10.87
N ILE A 91 25.64 -2.29 10.60
CA ILE A 91 26.07 -3.37 11.47
C ILE A 91 26.85 -4.39 10.63
N ALA A 92 28.11 -4.64 11.00
CA ALA A 92 28.88 -5.70 10.36
C ALA A 92 28.21 -7.07 10.58
N GLY A 93 28.21 -7.95 9.57
CA GLY A 93 27.53 -9.24 9.63
C GLY A 93 27.92 -10.09 10.83
N GLU A 94 29.22 -10.10 11.21
CA GLU A 94 29.69 -10.79 12.41
C GLU A 94 29.12 -10.19 13.71
N SER A 95 28.96 -8.87 13.76
CA SER A 95 28.35 -8.19 14.90
C SER A 95 26.88 -8.57 15.06
N ALA A 96 26.11 -8.68 13.95
CA ALA A 96 24.73 -9.14 14.00
C ALA A 96 24.61 -10.57 14.55
N VAL A 97 25.52 -11.47 14.16
CA VAL A 97 25.61 -12.83 14.73
C VAL A 97 25.87 -12.79 16.22
N ASN A 98 26.83 -11.99 16.67
CA ASN A 98 27.20 -11.90 18.09
C ASN A 98 26.05 -11.35 18.93
N ILE A 99 25.31 -10.32 18.43
CA ILE A 99 24.10 -9.77 19.07
C ILE A 99 23.05 -10.87 19.24
N ALA A 100 22.79 -11.66 18.19
CA ALA A 100 21.80 -12.74 18.26
C ALA A 100 22.22 -13.85 19.29
N VAL A 101 23.47 -14.17 19.33
CA VAL A 101 24.03 -15.14 20.31
C VAL A 101 23.86 -14.60 21.74
N ASP A 102 24.13 -13.32 21.98
CA ASP A 102 23.93 -12.68 23.28
C ASP A 102 22.47 -12.65 23.69
N VAL A 103 21.51 -12.26 22.77
CA VAL A 103 20.09 -12.32 23.02
C VAL A 103 19.63 -13.72 23.45
N VAL A 104 20.09 -14.75 22.74
CA VAL A 104 19.76 -16.15 23.09
C VAL A 104 20.38 -16.54 24.42
N LYS A 105 21.66 -16.17 24.71
CA LYS A 105 22.37 -16.44 25.94
C LYS A 105 21.73 -15.79 27.17
N HIS A 106 21.22 -14.58 27.02
CA HIS A 106 20.54 -13.85 28.11
C HIS A 106 19.08 -14.31 28.31
N SER A 107 18.52 -15.07 27.37
CA SER A 107 17.16 -15.62 27.48
C SER A 107 17.11 -16.74 28.57
N LYS A 108 16.26 -16.55 29.57
CA LYS A 108 16.00 -17.59 30.59
C LYS A 108 15.57 -18.94 29.99
N LYS A 109 14.84 -18.91 28.86
CA LYS A 109 14.24 -20.10 28.21
C LYS A 109 15.21 -20.77 27.22
N HIS A 110 16.13 -19.99 26.59
CA HIS A 110 16.85 -20.44 25.41
C HIS A 110 18.39 -20.39 25.55
N ARG A 111 18.94 -20.05 26.73
CA ARG A 111 20.38 -19.83 26.93
C ARG A 111 21.25 -20.98 26.43
N MET A 112 20.78 -22.22 26.54
CA MET A 112 21.52 -23.42 26.11
C MET A 112 21.62 -23.54 24.58
N ALA A 113 20.83 -22.77 23.84
CA ALA A 113 20.81 -22.77 22.36
C ALA A 113 21.76 -21.71 21.75
N SER A 114 22.57 -20.98 22.56
CA SER A 114 23.44 -19.92 22.05
C SER A 114 24.52 -20.46 21.07
N GLY A 115 25.10 -21.59 21.37
CA GLY A 115 26.05 -22.28 20.47
C GLY A 115 25.37 -22.74 19.16
N PHE A 116 24.16 -23.28 19.25
CA PHE A 116 23.36 -23.65 18.08
C PHE A 116 23.05 -22.41 17.20
N MET A 117 22.62 -21.29 17.79
CA MET A 117 22.35 -20.06 17.05
C MET A 117 23.60 -19.54 16.34
N ASN A 118 24.75 -19.53 17.02
CA ASN A 118 26.04 -19.13 16.41
C ASN A 118 26.38 -20.01 15.19
N ALA A 119 26.25 -21.33 15.32
CA ALA A 119 26.57 -22.27 14.24
C ALA A 119 25.64 -22.08 13.05
N VAL A 120 24.33 -21.96 13.29
CA VAL A 120 23.29 -21.75 12.24
C VAL A 120 23.55 -20.46 11.49
N LEU A 121 23.70 -19.32 12.17
CA LEU A 121 23.90 -18.04 11.53
C LEU A 121 25.19 -17.94 10.74
N ARG A 122 26.32 -18.44 11.30
CA ARG A 122 27.59 -18.46 10.56
C ARG A 122 27.54 -19.36 9.34
N ASN A 123 26.83 -20.49 9.41
CA ASN A 123 26.62 -21.37 8.27
C ASN A 123 25.74 -20.70 7.20
N ALA A 124 24.64 -20.04 7.61
CA ALA A 124 23.76 -19.31 6.72
C ALA A 124 24.50 -18.19 5.96
N LEU A 125 25.32 -17.39 6.65
CA LEU A 125 26.14 -16.34 6.05
C LEU A 125 27.19 -16.87 5.07
N ARG A 126 27.86 -17.97 5.40
CA ARG A 126 28.78 -18.62 4.45
C ARG A 126 28.09 -19.11 3.21
N SER A 127 26.88 -19.66 3.36
CA SER A 127 26.08 -20.17 2.24
C SER A 127 25.46 -19.07 1.39
N ALA A 128 25.23 -17.88 1.95
CA ALA A 128 24.71 -16.71 1.21
C ALA A 128 25.69 -16.20 0.15
N GLY A 129 27.01 -16.30 0.40
CA GLY A 129 28.02 -15.68 -0.45
C GLY A 129 28.07 -14.16 -0.28
N LYS A 130 28.52 -13.47 -1.33
CA LYS A 130 28.59 -12.00 -1.38
C LYS A 130 27.48 -11.47 -2.28
N GLY A 131 26.73 -10.43 -1.81
CA GLY A 131 25.70 -9.75 -2.60
C GLY A 131 26.28 -9.10 -3.89
N PRO A 132 25.44 -8.41 -4.67
CA PRO A 132 24.05 -8.04 -4.35
C PRO A 132 23.06 -9.21 -4.38
N PHE A 133 21.99 -9.09 -3.60
CA PHE A 133 20.91 -10.08 -3.55
C PHE A 133 19.66 -9.48 -4.15
N GLU A 134 19.05 -10.20 -5.08
CA GLU A 134 17.79 -9.78 -5.69
C GLU A 134 16.63 -9.87 -4.69
N PRO A 135 15.74 -8.88 -4.69
CA PRO A 135 14.51 -8.93 -3.92
C PRO A 135 13.64 -10.12 -4.32
N SER A 136 12.95 -10.67 -3.34
CA SER A 136 12.05 -11.80 -3.60
C SER A 136 10.65 -11.32 -3.98
N PHE A 137 10.04 -11.97 -4.96
CA PHE A 137 8.67 -11.71 -5.37
C PHE A 137 7.86 -13.01 -5.38
N PRO A 138 6.61 -13.05 -4.82
CA PRO A 138 5.83 -14.29 -4.77
C PRO A 138 5.52 -14.83 -6.16
N PRO A 139 5.86 -16.10 -6.47
CA PRO A 139 5.65 -16.68 -7.81
C PRO A 139 4.17 -16.70 -8.23
N GLU A 140 3.26 -16.85 -7.27
CA GLU A 140 1.82 -16.87 -7.54
C GLU A 140 1.31 -15.50 -8.01
N ILE A 141 1.77 -14.44 -7.36
CA ILE A 141 1.43 -13.06 -7.74
C ILE A 141 2.04 -12.74 -9.11
N ARG A 142 3.29 -13.13 -9.35
CA ARG A 142 3.93 -12.94 -10.67
C ARG A 142 3.09 -13.58 -11.78
N ARG A 143 2.72 -14.86 -11.66
CA ARG A 143 1.88 -15.54 -12.66
C ARG A 143 0.54 -14.86 -12.86
N ARG A 144 -0.07 -14.37 -11.78
CA ARG A 144 -1.34 -13.65 -11.83
C ARG A 144 -1.19 -12.33 -12.61
N TRP A 145 -0.14 -11.57 -12.34
CA TRP A 145 0.13 -10.32 -13.04
C TRP A 145 0.54 -10.56 -14.50
N GLU A 146 1.31 -11.60 -14.80
CA GLU A 146 1.64 -11.99 -16.18
C GLU A 146 0.38 -12.31 -17.00
N ALA A 147 -0.58 -13.00 -16.39
CA ALA A 147 -1.86 -13.29 -17.04
C ALA A 147 -2.73 -12.04 -17.26
N GLN A 148 -2.63 -11.05 -16.37
CA GLN A 148 -3.45 -9.83 -16.40
C GLN A 148 -2.82 -8.70 -17.23
N PHE A 149 -1.50 -8.51 -17.15
CA PHE A 149 -0.76 -7.36 -17.71
C PHE A 149 0.22 -7.73 -18.83
N GLY A 150 0.47 -9.02 -19.03
CA GLY A 150 1.53 -9.51 -19.89
C GLY A 150 2.90 -9.55 -19.20
N GLN A 151 3.83 -10.24 -19.85
CA GLN A 151 5.16 -10.52 -19.27
C GLN A 151 5.97 -9.24 -19.06
N GLU A 152 6.09 -8.40 -20.09
CA GLU A 152 6.94 -7.20 -20.06
C GLU A 152 6.53 -6.21 -18.96
N ALA A 153 5.23 -5.86 -18.89
CA ALA A 153 4.70 -4.96 -17.86
C ALA A 153 4.86 -5.54 -16.46
N THR A 154 4.70 -6.86 -16.31
CA THR A 154 4.91 -7.54 -15.03
C THR A 154 6.38 -7.49 -14.60
N GLU A 155 7.32 -7.74 -15.49
CA GLU A 155 8.76 -7.70 -15.18
C GLU A 155 9.18 -6.29 -14.72
N GLN A 156 8.71 -5.24 -15.40
CA GLN A 156 8.95 -3.85 -15.01
C GLN A 156 8.36 -3.54 -13.62
N ALA A 157 7.12 -3.95 -13.36
CA ALA A 157 6.46 -3.75 -12.07
C ALA A 157 7.16 -4.53 -10.94
N VAL A 158 7.56 -5.78 -11.18
CA VAL A 158 8.28 -6.62 -10.21
C VAL A 158 9.64 -6.02 -9.87
N ALA A 159 10.39 -5.53 -10.87
CA ALA A 159 11.66 -4.84 -10.65
C ALA A 159 11.47 -3.58 -9.78
N ALA A 160 10.45 -2.79 -10.08
CA ALA A 160 10.09 -1.62 -9.27
C ALA A 160 9.72 -2.00 -7.81
N CYS A 161 8.98 -3.09 -7.62
CA CYS A 161 8.56 -3.56 -6.29
C CYS A 161 9.73 -3.95 -5.38
N GLY A 162 10.83 -4.42 -5.96
CA GLY A 162 12.03 -4.82 -5.23
C GLY A 162 12.86 -3.65 -4.70
N ALA A 163 12.76 -2.49 -5.32
CA ALA A 163 13.55 -1.31 -4.96
C ALA A 163 13.06 -0.64 -3.68
N ASN A 164 13.98 0.01 -2.96
CA ASN A 164 13.61 0.95 -1.90
C ASN A 164 12.91 2.15 -2.53
N PRO A 165 11.68 2.51 -2.11
CA PRO A 165 11.01 3.67 -2.68
C PRO A 165 11.78 4.95 -2.33
N PRO A 166 11.98 5.86 -3.29
CA PRO A 166 12.51 7.17 -2.97
C PRO A 166 11.56 7.92 -2.01
N LEU A 167 12.10 8.78 -1.18
CA LEU A 167 11.29 9.71 -0.43
C LEU A 167 10.82 10.82 -1.36
N THR A 168 9.54 10.81 -1.69
CA THR A 168 8.93 11.82 -2.56
C THR A 168 8.08 12.80 -1.75
N PHE A 169 8.07 14.05 -2.16
CA PHE A 169 7.17 15.06 -1.63
C PHE A 169 6.49 15.83 -2.76
N ARG A 170 5.32 16.32 -2.46
CA ARG A 170 4.56 17.22 -3.32
C ARG A 170 4.72 18.65 -2.84
N LEU A 171 5.01 19.57 -3.74
CA LEU A 171 4.93 21.00 -3.47
C LEU A 171 3.45 21.42 -3.51
N ARG A 172 2.96 22.06 -2.43
CA ARG A 172 1.56 22.45 -2.31
C ARG A 172 1.24 23.73 -3.07
N SER A 173 2.17 24.66 -3.08
CA SER A 173 2.01 25.94 -3.81
C SER A 173 3.37 26.62 -3.99
N GLY A 174 3.44 27.61 -4.86
CA GLY A 174 4.64 28.45 -5.06
C GLY A 174 5.78 27.72 -5.81
N GLU A 175 7.01 28.16 -5.60
CA GLU A 175 8.22 27.59 -6.17
C GLU A 175 8.94 26.69 -5.16
N LEU A 176 9.83 25.82 -5.67
CA LEU A 176 10.64 24.95 -4.83
C LEU A 176 11.58 25.83 -3.98
N PRO A 177 11.50 25.76 -2.64
CA PRO A 177 12.36 26.56 -1.77
C PRO A 177 13.84 26.23 -1.97
N ALA A 178 14.70 27.26 -1.82
CA ALA A 178 16.15 27.12 -2.03
C ALA A 178 16.78 26.04 -1.12
N GLU A 179 16.26 25.83 0.09
CA GLU A 179 16.73 24.79 1.00
C GLU A 179 16.50 23.35 0.48
N LEU A 180 15.61 23.18 -0.52
CA LEU A 180 15.28 21.91 -1.18
C LEU A 180 15.68 21.86 -2.66
N ALA A 181 16.48 22.84 -3.12
CA ALA A 181 16.85 22.98 -4.55
C ALA A 181 17.59 21.77 -5.13
N GLU A 182 18.22 20.94 -4.30
CA GLU A 182 18.88 19.70 -4.72
C GLU A 182 17.89 18.54 -4.98
N SER A 183 16.60 18.71 -4.67
CA SER A 183 15.58 17.69 -4.94
C SER A 183 15.28 17.58 -6.43
N VAL A 184 15.08 16.35 -6.89
CA VAL A 184 14.91 16.04 -8.31
C VAL A 184 13.44 16.06 -8.69
N PRO A 185 13.00 16.84 -9.69
CA PRO A 185 11.62 16.82 -10.15
C PRO A 185 11.25 15.45 -10.73
N VAL A 186 10.02 15.02 -10.50
CA VAL A 186 9.46 13.76 -11.03
C VAL A 186 8.42 14.10 -12.09
N GLU A 187 8.75 13.77 -13.34
CA GLU A 187 7.85 13.97 -14.48
C GLU A 187 6.83 12.83 -14.57
N LEU A 188 5.53 13.16 -14.61
CA LEU A 188 4.41 12.20 -14.55
C LEU A 188 3.26 12.66 -15.46
N ASP A 189 2.82 11.80 -16.36
CA ASP A 189 1.75 12.08 -17.31
C ASP A 189 0.34 12.02 -16.70
N PHE A 190 0.23 11.54 -15.46
CA PHE A 190 -1.04 11.38 -14.73
C PHE A 190 -1.24 12.38 -13.58
N ALA A 191 -0.20 13.13 -13.23
CA ALA A 191 -0.23 13.99 -12.05
C ALA A 191 -0.99 15.32 -12.26
N GLY A 192 -1.36 15.66 -13.51
CA GLY A 192 -1.93 16.97 -13.81
C GLY A 192 -0.97 18.09 -13.44
N ASP A 193 -1.45 19.11 -12.71
CA ASP A 193 -0.61 20.24 -12.29
C ASP A 193 0.14 19.98 -10.96
N PHE A 194 0.03 18.78 -10.38
CA PHE A 194 0.75 18.46 -9.15
C PHE A 194 2.23 18.23 -9.42
N ARG A 195 3.08 18.94 -8.67
CA ARG A 195 4.54 18.86 -8.79
C ARG A 195 5.12 18.02 -7.68
N PHE A 196 5.82 16.95 -8.07
CA PHE A 196 6.51 16.04 -7.17
C PHE A 196 8.01 16.13 -7.33
N PHE A 197 8.70 15.87 -6.23
CA PHE A 197 10.15 15.87 -6.17
C PHE A 197 10.64 14.67 -5.36
N GLU A 198 11.73 14.06 -5.79
CA GLU A 198 12.50 13.11 -4.99
C GLU A 198 13.44 13.88 -4.07
N CYS A 199 13.39 13.53 -2.80
CA CYS A 199 14.21 14.14 -1.78
C CYS A 199 15.62 13.57 -1.79
N SER A 200 16.62 14.41 -2.00
CA SER A 200 18.03 14.02 -1.97
C SER A 200 18.57 13.86 -0.53
N ASP A 201 18.05 14.63 0.43
CA ASP A 201 18.45 14.58 1.83
C ASP A 201 17.24 14.61 2.77
N PRO A 202 16.77 13.43 3.23
CA PRO A 202 15.66 13.35 4.18
C PRO A 202 15.91 14.09 5.50
N GLY A 203 17.16 14.18 5.95
CA GLY A 203 17.52 14.89 7.18
C GLY A 203 17.25 16.38 7.07
N LYS A 204 17.72 16.99 5.98
CA LYS A 204 17.44 18.42 5.66
C LYS A 204 15.95 18.64 5.48
N LEU A 205 15.24 17.76 4.75
CA LEU A 205 13.80 17.89 4.49
C LEU A 205 13.01 17.98 5.80
N PHE A 206 13.17 17.02 6.69
CA PHE A 206 12.42 16.98 7.96
C PHE A 206 12.81 18.10 8.94
N ALA A 207 14.03 18.63 8.82
CA ALA A 207 14.50 19.78 9.61
C ALA A 207 14.08 21.12 9.01
N SER A 208 13.59 21.16 7.76
CA SER A 208 13.29 22.39 7.03
C SER A 208 12.06 23.13 7.59
N ASP A 209 12.05 24.44 7.47
CA ASP A 209 10.86 25.24 7.72
C ASP A 209 9.76 24.95 6.70
N THR A 210 10.14 24.66 5.47
CA THR A 210 9.23 24.25 4.38
C THR A 210 8.36 23.07 4.79
N PHE A 211 8.94 22.05 5.44
CA PHE A 211 8.18 20.91 5.95
C PHE A 211 7.31 21.29 7.14
N ARG A 212 7.88 22.04 8.11
CA ARG A 212 7.16 22.46 9.33
C ARG A 212 5.96 23.34 9.02
N ASN A 213 6.12 24.29 8.09
CA ASN A 213 5.06 25.23 7.67
C ASN A 213 4.06 24.62 6.69
N GLY A 214 4.25 23.37 6.30
CA GLY A 214 3.33 22.66 5.42
C GLY A 214 3.33 23.13 3.97
N ALA A 215 4.38 23.79 3.48
CA ALA A 215 4.53 24.16 2.07
C ALA A 215 4.73 22.93 1.16
N ILE A 216 5.15 21.81 1.74
CA ILE A 216 5.26 20.51 1.10
C ILE A 216 4.49 19.43 1.86
N TYR A 217 4.14 18.36 1.14
CA TYR A 217 3.52 17.19 1.71
C TYR A 217 4.23 15.93 1.21
N ILE A 218 4.63 15.05 2.15
CA ILE A 218 5.28 13.77 1.80
C ILE A 218 4.22 12.80 1.30
N GLN A 219 4.33 12.39 0.05
CA GLN A 219 3.31 11.63 -0.61
C GLN A 219 3.87 10.88 -1.84
N ASP A 220 3.37 9.67 -2.08
CA ASP A 220 3.67 8.97 -3.33
C ASP A 220 2.95 9.62 -4.50
N PRO A 221 3.61 9.79 -5.67
CA PRO A 221 3.01 10.41 -6.83
C PRO A 221 1.75 9.73 -7.36
N ALA A 222 1.60 8.40 -7.23
CA ALA A 222 0.40 7.68 -7.67
C ALA A 222 -0.89 8.22 -7.05
N THR A 223 -0.81 8.82 -5.85
CA THR A 223 -1.97 9.42 -5.17
C THR A 223 -2.60 10.57 -5.96
N SER A 224 -1.82 11.27 -6.79
CA SER A 224 -2.30 12.40 -7.60
C SER A 224 -3.24 11.97 -8.73
N MET A 225 -3.10 10.75 -9.23
CA MET A 225 -3.93 10.24 -10.33
C MET A 225 -5.42 10.33 -10.01
N SER A 226 -5.84 9.86 -8.84
CA SER A 226 -7.25 9.89 -8.44
C SER A 226 -7.79 11.30 -8.29
N VAL A 227 -6.99 12.22 -7.73
CA VAL A 227 -7.38 13.63 -7.56
C VAL A 227 -7.41 14.37 -8.90
N SER A 228 -6.42 14.13 -9.79
CA SER A 228 -6.41 14.69 -11.15
C SER A 228 -7.64 14.25 -11.94
N LEU A 229 -8.04 12.98 -11.80
CA LEU A 229 -9.20 12.42 -12.50
C LEU A 229 -10.51 13.11 -12.08
N CYS A 230 -10.69 13.41 -10.80
CA CYS A 230 -11.92 14.06 -10.30
C CYS A 230 -11.86 15.60 -10.26
N ARG A 231 -10.73 16.22 -10.62
CA ARG A 231 -10.56 17.68 -10.55
C ARG A 231 -11.66 18.47 -11.25
N PRO A 232 -12.16 18.08 -12.44
CA PRO A 232 -13.27 18.79 -13.09
C PRO A 232 -14.59 18.77 -12.29
N ALA A 233 -14.76 17.78 -11.40
CA ALA A 233 -15.93 17.62 -10.54
C ALA A 233 -15.76 18.26 -9.14
N LEU A 234 -14.58 18.81 -8.85
CA LEU A 234 -14.20 19.30 -7.52
C LEU A 234 -14.79 20.69 -7.23
N ARG A 235 -16.03 20.68 -6.77
CA ARG A 235 -16.80 21.88 -6.43
C ARG A 235 -17.93 21.56 -5.44
N GLY A 236 -18.50 22.59 -4.83
CA GLY A 236 -19.64 22.44 -3.92
C GLY A 236 -19.28 21.67 -2.65
N ARG A 237 -20.06 20.70 -2.26
CA ARG A 237 -19.83 19.88 -1.08
C ARG A 237 -19.10 18.59 -1.44
N VAL A 238 -17.93 18.38 -0.88
CA VAL A 238 -17.05 17.23 -1.13
C VAL A 238 -16.92 16.39 0.14
N LEU A 239 -17.14 15.08 0.01
CA LEU A 239 -16.89 14.10 1.06
C LEU A 239 -15.70 13.22 0.66
N ASP A 240 -14.67 13.15 1.50
CA ASP A 240 -13.66 12.09 1.49
C ASP A 240 -14.05 11.09 2.57
N SER A 241 -14.58 9.92 2.17
CA SER A 241 -15.27 9.00 3.08
C SER A 241 -14.37 7.94 3.74
N CYS A 242 -13.12 7.80 3.28
CA CYS A 242 -12.11 6.91 3.88
C CYS A 242 -10.81 7.70 4.07
N ALA A 243 -10.91 8.87 4.68
CA ALA A 243 -9.93 9.95 4.56
C ALA A 243 -8.59 9.71 5.25
N ALA A 244 -8.58 9.01 6.41
CA ALA A 244 -7.37 8.94 7.24
C ALA A 244 -6.22 8.16 6.58
N PRO A 245 -5.01 8.70 6.59
CA PRO A 245 -4.48 9.80 7.41
C PRO A 245 -4.63 11.24 6.83
N GLY A 246 -5.40 11.45 5.76
CA GLY A 246 -5.76 12.77 5.26
C GLY A 246 -4.96 13.28 4.05
N GLY A 247 -4.00 12.52 3.54
CA GLY A 247 -3.12 12.97 2.46
C GLY A 247 -3.86 13.28 1.14
N LYS A 248 -4.89 12.51 0.79
CA LYS A 248 -5.73 12.77 -0.38
C LYS A 248 -6.69 13.95 -0.13
N THR A 249 -7.24 14.08 1.10
CA THR A 249 -8.03 15.26 1.48
C THR A 249 -7.23 16.55 1.32
N VAL A 250 -5.95 16.58 1.79
CA VAL A 250 -5.05 17.74 1.59
C VAL A 250 -4.87 18.05 0.10
N MET A 251 -4.66 17.03 -0.71
CA MET A 251 -4.49 17.21 -2.17
C MET A 251 -5.76 17.72 -2.85
N LEU A 252 -6.93 17.20 -2.47
CA LEU A 252 -8.23 17.68 -2.95
C LEU A 252 -8.45 19.15 -2.56
N PHE A 253 -8.13 19.50 -1.32
CA PHE A 253 -8.25 20.87 -0.81
C PHE A 253 -7.35 21.84 -1.60
N ASP A 254 -6.08 21.47 -1.81
CA ASP A 254 -5.14 22.28 -2.59
C ASP A 254 -5.61 22.44 -4.05
N ALA A 255 -6.27 21.43 -4.62
CA ALA A 255 -6.73 21.44 -6.01
C ALA A 255 -8.02 22.22 -6.24
N CYS A 256 -8.85 22.44 -5.20
CA CYS A 256 -10.18 23.03 -5.37
C CYS A 256 -10.18 24.55 -5.56
N GLY A 257 -9.07 25.24 -5.24
CA GLY A 257 -8.97 26.70 -5.37
C GLY A 257 -10.01 27.48 -4.56
N GLY A 258 -10.49 26.93 -3.43
CA GLY A 258 -11.52 27.57 -2.59
C GLY A 258 -12.97 27.32 -3.02
N ASN A 259 -13.20 26.52 -4.07
CA ASN A 259 -14.54 26.32 -4.65
C ASN A 259 -15.34 25.16 -4.02
N ALA A 260 -14.89 24.60 -2.90
CA ALA A 260 -15.54 23.45 -2.28
C ALA A 260 -15.50 23.49 -0.75
N GLU A 261 -16.56 22.93 -0.14
CA GLU A 261 -16.63 22.64 1.29
C GLU A 261 -16.28 21.17 1.51
N PHE A 262 -15.33 20.88 2.39
CA PHE A 262 -14.83 19.54 2.63
C PHE A 262 -15.34 18.93 3.93
N THR A 263 -15.71 17.66 3.84
CA THR A 263 -15.86 16.76 4.97
C THR A 263 -14.95 15.56 4.78
N ALA A 264 -14.07 15.30 5.74
CA ALA A 264 -13.18 14.15 5.79
C ALA A 264 -13.68 13.17 6.85
N ALA A 265 -14.06 11.97 6.45
CA ALA A 265 -14.63 10.96 7.33
C ALA A 265 -13.77 9.70 7.37
N ASP A 266 -13.66 9.08 8.53
CA ASP A 266 -13.03 7.75 8.70
C ASP A 266 -13.71 7.03 9.87
N ARG A 267 -13.79 5.70 9.80
CA ARG A 267 -14.40 4.88 10.85
C ARG A 267 -13.60 4.82 12.14
N SER A 268 -12.34 5.24 12.14
CA SER A 268 -11.42 5.11 13.26
C SER A 268 -11.14 6.44 13.92
N ALA A 269 -11.71 6.66 15.12
CA ALA A 269 -11.44 7.81 15.96
C ALA A 269 -9.93 7.99 16.23
N ALA A 270 -9.20 6.88 16.41
CA ALA A 270 -7.75 6.90 16.63
C ALA A 270 -6.98 7.46 15.44
N ARG A 271 -7.44 7.21 14.19
CA ARG A 271 -6.83 7.73 12.97
C ARG A 271 -7.25 9.17 12.67
N LEU A 272 -8.42 9.59 13.13
CA LEU A 272 -8.91 10.98 12.97
C LEU A 272 -8.08 11.98 13.78
N LYS A 273 -7.57 11.61 14.95
CA LYS A 273 -6.79 12.52 15.81
C LYS A 273 -5.53 13.04 15.09
N PRO A 274 -4.59 12.20 14.64
CA PRO A 274 -3.42 12.68 13.92
C PRO A 274 -3.76 13.37 12.60
N MET A 275 -4.88 13.01 11.96
CA MET A 275 -5.35 13.70 10.76
C MET A 275 -5.74 15.14 11.06
N ARG A 276 -6.48 15.40 12.15
CA ARG A 276 -6.83 16.77 12.59
C ARG A 276 -5.61 17.60 12.92
N GLU A 277 -4.67 17.04 13.68
CA GLU A 277 -3.39 17.69 14.01
C GLU A 277 -2.63 18.11 12.75
N ASN A 278 -2.63 17.20 11.74
CA ASN A 278 -2.00 17.50 10.46
C ASN A 278 -2.76 18.56 9.64
N PHE A 279 -4.09 18.56 9.66
CA PHE A 279 -4.90 19.61 9.02
C PHE A 279 -4.62 20.98 9.63
N THR A 280 -4.55 21.08 10.95
CA THR A 280 -4.18 22.34 11.63
C THR A 280 -2.80 22.82 11.21
N ARG A 281 -1.79 21.92 11.21
CA ARG A 281 -0.43 22.26 10.74
C ARG A 281 -0.39 22.77 9.30
N LEU A 282 -1.31 22.28 8.45
CA LEU A 282 -1.34 22.57 7.02
C LEU A 282 -2.30 23.72 6.63
N GLY A 283 -2.98 24.35 7.60
CA GLY A 283 -3.94 25.44 7.35
C GLY A 283 -5.27 24.95 6.75
N LEU A 284 -5.73 23.74 7.13
CA LEU A 284 -6.98 23.15 6.65
C LEU A 284 -8.07 23.10 7.73
N GLU A 285 -8.12 24.09 8.63
CA GLU A 285 -9.11 24.14 9.73
C GLU A 285 -10.56 24.20 9.24
N SER A 286 -10.79 24.63 8.01
CA SER A 286 -12.12 24.66 7.39
C SER A 286 -12.64 23.27 6.99
N VAL A 287 -11.77 22.24 6.93
CA VAL A 287 -12.16 20.87 6.64
C VAL A 287 -12.86 20.25 7.85
N LYS A 288 -14.15 19.93 7.70
CA LYS A 288 -14.90 19.23 8.74
C LYS A 288 -14.41 17.78 8.85
N THR A 289 -14.31 17.26 10.07
CA THR A 289 -13.95 15.85 10.28
C THR A 289 -15.06 15.09 10.97
N ALA A 290 -15.36 13.87 10.53
CA ALA A 290 -16.42 13.04 11.08
C ALA A 290 -15.93 11.60 11.32
N GLU A 291 -16.33 11.00 12.44
CA GLU A 291 -16.25 9.55 12.62
C GLU A 291 -17.46 8.91 11.94
N ALA A 292 -17.20 8.12 10.88
CA ALA A 292 -18.27 7.53 10.08
C ALA A 292 -17.83 6.21 9.46
N ASP A 293 -18.71 5.22 9.50
CA ASP A 293 -18.56 3.99 8.74
C ASP A 293 -19.02 4.22 7.29
N ALA A 294 -18.14 3.98 6.33
CA ALA A 294 -18.45 4.15 4.91
C ALA A 294 -19.56 3.20 4.40
N VAL A 295 -19.82 2.10 5.09
CA VAL A 295 -20.95 1.18 4.79
C VAL A 295 -22.28 1.72 5.34
N HIS A 296 -22.23 2.46 6.46
CA HIS A 296 -23.40 3.06 7.11
C HIS A 296 -23.19 4.55 7.36
N PRO A 297 -23.01 5.37 6.30
CA PRO A 297 -22.65 6.77 6.47
C PRO A 297 -23.78 7.58 7.12
N PRO A 298 -23.48 8.41 8.14
CA PRO A 298 -24.48 9.19 8.87
C PRO A 298 -24.78 10.53 8.17
N PHE A 299 -24.82 10.54 6.86
CA PHE A 299 -25.07 11.72 6.05
C PHE A 299 -26.37 11.58 5.27
N ASP A 300 -27.02 12.72 4.99
CA ASP A 300 -28.24 12.77 4.20
C ASP A 300 -27.99 12.30 2.76
N ALA A 301 -28.99 11.63 2.18
CA ALA A 301 -28.94 11.25 0.78
C ALA A 301 -28.84 12.51 -0.12
N GLU A 302 -28.15 12.37 -1.25
CA GLU A 302 -28.02 13.42 -2.26
C GLU A 302 -27.49 14.76 -1.71
N SER A 303 -26.57 14.71 -0.75
CA SER A 303 -26.04 15.88 -0.06
C SER A 303 -24.69 16.37 -0.58
N PHE A 304 -23.96 15.56 -1.37
CA PHE A 304 -22.61 15.89 -1.86
C PHE A 304 -22.56 16.00 -3.38
N ASP A 305 -21.77 16.94 -3.86
CA ASP A 305 -21.50 17.13 -5.30
C ASP A 305 -20.40 16.15 -5.77
N LEU A 306 -19.45 15.83 -4.88
CA LEU A 306 -18.42 14.79 -5.08
C LEU A 306 -18.28 13.95 -3.82
N VAL A 307 -18.35 12.64 -3.96
CA VAL A 307 -17.91 11.67 -2.95
C VAL A 307 -16.62 11.02 -3.43
N PHE A 308 -15.56 11.15 -2.65
CA PHE A 308 -14.25 10.58 -2.91
C PHE A 308 -14.05 9.35 -2.02
N LEU A 309 -13.74 8.21 -2.63
CA LEU A 309 -13.54 6.92 -1.95
C LEU A 309 -12.15 6.38 -2.24
N ASP A 310 -11.26 6.46 -1.25
CA ASP A 310 -10.02 5.69 -1.22
C ASP A 310 -10.24 4.47 -0.35
N VAL A 311 -10.84 3.44 -0.93
CA VAL A 311 -11.37 2.31 -0.18
C VAL A 311 -10.29 1.39 0.38
N PRO A 312 -10.55 0.68 1.50
CA PRO A 312 -9.69 -0.40 1.96
C PRO A 312 -9.50 -1.43 0.85
N CYS A 313 -8.25 -1.85 0.61
CA CYS A 313 -7.90 -2.76 -0.48
C CYS A 313 -6.80 -3.74 -0.07
N SER A 314 -6.44 -4.66 -0.97
CA SER A 314 -5.37 -5.65 -0.78
C SER A 314 -3.97 -5.03 -0.68
N ASN A 315 -3.78 -3.80 -1.13
CA ASN A 315 -2.50 -3.08 -1.21
C ASN A 315 -1.47 -3.74 -2.14
N THR A 316 -1.90 -4.49 -3.14
CA THR A 316 -0.98 -5.17 -4.07
C THR A 316 -0.21 -4.22 -4.97
N GLY A 317 -0.67 -2.99 -5.14
CA GLY A 317 0.02 -1.94 -5.88
C GLY A 317 1.14 -1.21 -5.11
N VAL A 318 1.26 -1.41 -3.78
CA VAL A 318 2.21 -0.65 -2.94
C VAL A 318 3.27 -1.52 -2.22
N PRO A 319 3.80 -2.60 -2.84
CA PRO A 319 4.69 -3.53 -2.15
C PRO A 319 6.02 -2.93 -1.75
N ARG A 320 6.48 -1.85 -2.38
CA ARG A 320 7.70 -1.14 -1.95
C ARG A 320 7.56 -0.56 -0.54
N ARG A 321 6.38 -0.02 -0.24
CA ARG A 321 6.05 0.62 1.06
C ARG A 321 5.41 -0.36 2.03
N ARG A 322 4.78 -1.43 1.52
CA ARG A 322 4.14 -2.50 2.30
C ARG A 322 4.57 -3.86 1.78
N PRO A 323 5.84 -4.26 2.01
CA PRO A 323 6.40 -5.47 1.41
C PRO A 323 5.74 -6.76 1.91
N ASP A 324 4.99 -6.71 3.01
CA ASP A 324 4.18 -7.81 3.50
C ASP A 324 2.85 -8.00 2.76
N ALA A 325 2.38 -6.99 2.01
CA ALA A 325 1.06 -7.03 1.35
C ALA A 325 0.93 -8.25 0.42
N LEU A 326 1.92 -8.46 -0.45
CA LEU A 326 1.94 -9.60 -1.37
C LEU A 326 2.08 -10.97 -0.66
N ARG A 327 2.62 -10.99 0.58
CA ARG A 327 2.76 -12.21 1.40
C ARG A 327 1.49 -12.57 2.16
N ARG A 328 0.59 -11.61 2.29
CA ARG A 328 -0.71 -11.75 2.93
C ARG A 328 -1.83 -11.91 1.92
N PHE A 329 -1.51 -11.86 0.63
CA PHE A 329 -2.47 -12.03 -0.44
C PHE A 329 -2.93 -13.48 -0.53
N ASP A 330 -4.22 -13.69 -0.52
CA ASP A 330 -4.89 -14.95 -0.86
C ASP A 330 -6.27 -14.65 -1.47
N ALA A 331 -6.80 -15.61 -2.21
CA ALA A 331 -8.06 -15.45 -2.93
C ALA A 331 -9.27 -15.22 -2.00
N LYS A 332 -9.27 -15.81 -0.81
CA LYS A 332 -10.35 -15.61 0.17
C LYS A 332 -10.37 -14.16 0.65
N ARG A 333 -9.22 -13.66 1.05
CA ARG A 333 -9.06 -12.28 1.51
C ARG A 333 -9.37 -11.26 0.42
N LEU A 334 -8.96 -11.53 -0.82
CA LEU A 334 -9.32 -10.69 -1.96
C LEU A 334 -10.83 -10.59 -2.11
N ASN A 335 -11.55 -11.73 -2.06
CA ASN A 335 -13.01 -11.76 -2.15
C ASN A 335 -13.69 -11.02 -0.99
N GLU A 336 -13.18 -11.16 0.23
CA GLU A 336 -13.69 -10.44 1.41
C GLU A 336 -13.55 -8.93 1.25
N VAL A 337 -12.40 -8.47 0.78
CA VAL A 337 -12.14 -7.03 0.54
C VAL A 337 -13.00 -6.51 -0.60
N ALA A 338 -13.09 -7.21 -1.72
CA ALA A 338 -13.94 -6.82 -2.84
C ALA A 338 -15.43 -6.76 -2.45
N ALA A 339 -15.90 -7.67 -1.60
CA ALA A 339 -17.25 -7.64 -1.05
C ALA A 339 -17.50 -6.39 -0.16
N LEU A 340 -16.52 -6.01 0.66
CA LEU A 340 -16.58 -4.79 1.46
C LEU A 340 -16.61 -3.54 0.57
N GLN A 341 -15.76 -3.47 -0.45
CA GLN A 341 -15.73 -2.37 -1.42
C GLN A 341 -17.07 -2.21 -2.13
N LYS A 342 -17.71 -3.32 -2.51
CA LYS A 342 -19.06 -3.31 -3.09
C LYS A 342 -20.10 -2.72 -2.14
N GLN A 343 -20.05 -3.06 -0.85
CA GLN A 343 -20.94 -2.49 0.16
C GLN A 343 -20.73 -0.98 0.31
N ILE A 344 -19.46 -0.54 0.36
CA ILE A 344 -19.10 0.89 0.43
C ILE A 344 -19.64 1.63 -0.80
N LEU A 345 -19.37 1.16 -2.02
CA LEU A 345 -19.85 1.79 -3.26
C LEU A 345 -21.38 1.97 -3.25
N ASN A 346 -22.14 0.92 -2.90
CA ASN A 346 -23.60 0.95 -2.86
C ASN A 346 -24.15 1.90 -1.77
N ALA A 347 -23.46 2.05 -0.65
CA ALA A 347 -23.87 2.99 0.39
C ALA A 347 -23.58 4.44 -0.01
N GLN A 348 -22.41 4.67 -0.58
CA GLN A 348 -21.88 6.00 -0.84
C GLN A 348 -22.51 6.69 -2.07
N ILE A 349 -22.91 5.93 -3.10
CA ILE A 349 -23.62 6.53 -4.26
C ILE A 349 -24.94 7.21 -3.87
N ARG A 350 -25.56 6.78 -2.76
CA ARG A 350 -26.78 7.41 -2.26
C ARG A 350 -26.56 8.84 -1.77
N LEU A 351 -25.33 9.16 -1.34
CA LEU A 351 -24.93 10.49 -0.86
C LEU A 351 -24.69 11.48 -2.00
N VAL A 352 -24.42 10.97 -3.21
CA VAL A 352 -24.13 11.79 -4.39
C VAL A 352 -25.41 12.41 -4.93
N LYS A 353 -25.40 13.71 -5.14
CA LYS A 353 -26.50 14.45 -5.78
C LYS A 353 -26.73 13.95 -7.22
N PRO A 354 -27.96 14.07 -7.75
CA PRO A 354 -28.20 13.96 -9.19
C PRO A 354 -27.30 14.94 -9.97
N GLY A 355 -26.55 14.45 -10.95
CA GLY A 355 -25.53 15.21 -11.70
C GLY A 355 -24.18 15.33 -11.01
N GLY A 356 -24.05 14.86 -9.76
CA GLY A 356 -22.80 14.78 -9.01
C GLY A 356 -21.93 13.57 -9.39
N HIS A 357 -20.80 13.42 -8.71
CA HIS A 357 -19.80 12.42 -9.04
C HIS A 357 -19.40 11.59 -7.83
N LEU A 358 -18.98 10.35 -8.09
CA LEU A 358 -18.31 9.47 -7.16
C LEU A 358 -16.97 9.12 -7.77
N LEU A 359 -15.88 9.38 -7.05
CA LEU A 359 -14.57 8.83 -7.36
C LEU A 359 -14.33 7.59 -6.52
N TYR A 360 -14.05 6.48 -7.17
CA TYR A 360 -13.59 5.22 -6.55
C TYR A 360 -12.10 5.06 -6.78
N SER A 361 -11.30 4.80 -5.75
CA SER A 361 -9.88 4.51 -5.91
C SER A 361 -9.39 3.45 -4.94
N THR A 362 -8.34 2.73 -5.36
CA THR A 362 -7.62 1.72 -4.60
C THR A 362 -6.12 1.89 -4.77
N CYS A 363 -5.34 1.37 -3.85
CA CYS A 363 -3.91 1.10 -4.05
C CYS A 363 -3.66 -0.38 -4.38
N SER A 364 -4.64 -1.06 -4.97
CA SER A 364 -4.55 -2.39 -5.57
C SER A 364 -4.25 -2.30 -7.06
N VAL A 365 -3.83 -3.42 -7.65
CA VAL A 365 -3.76 -3.63 -9.10
C VAL A 365 -4.56 -4.86 -9.53
N GLU A 366 -5.34 -5.44 -8.62
CA GLU A 366 -6.13 -6.63 -8.86
C GLU A 366 -7.46 -6.28 -9.55
N ALA A 367 -7.76 -6.94 -10.67
CA ALA A 367 -8.95 -6.64 -11.47
C ALA A 367 -10.26 -6.74 -10.68
N GLU A 368 -10.34 -7.65 -9.70
CA GLU A 368 -11.51 -7.87 -8.84
C GLU A 368 -11.82 -6.69 -7.93
N GLU A 369 -10.79 -5.92 -7.55
CA GLU A 369 -10.94 -4.70 -6.74
C GLU A 369 -11.09 -3.45 -7.61
N ASP A 370 -10.71 -3.53 -8.87
CA ASP A 370 -10.59 -2.40 -9.80
C ASP A 370 -11.70 -2.44 -10.89
N GLU A 371 -11.38 -2.80 -12.13
CA GLU A 371 -12.32 -2.71 -13.26
C GLU A 371 -13.54 -3.63 -13.11
N GLN A 372 -13.37 -4.83 -12.54
CA GLN A 372 -14.50 -5.74 -12.35
C GLN A 372 -15.46 -5.20 -11.28
N GLN A 373 -14.93 -4.54 -10.25
CA GLN A 373 -15.73 -3.89 -9.22
C GLN A 373 -16.55 -2.74 -9.83
N VAL A 374 -15.91 -1.87 -10.63
CA VAL A 374 -16.58 -0.77 -11.33
C VAL A 374 -17.63 -1.28 -12.31
N ALA A 375 -17.30 -2.30 -13.12
CA ALA A 375 -18.24 -2.89 -14.07
C ALA A 375 -19.45 -3.51 -13.38
N SER A 376 -19.23 -4.25 -12.28
CA SER A 376 -20.32 -4.84 -11.47
C SER A 376 -21.21 -3.76 -10.84
N PHE A 377 -20.62 -2.66 -10.37
CA PHE A 377 -21.33 -1.53 -9.80
C PHE A 377 -22.21 -0.85 -10.86
N LEU A 378 -21.66 -0.52 -12.03
CA LEU A 378 -22.41 0.13 -13.11
C LEU A 378 -23.55 -0.74 -13.66
N ALA A 379 -23.37 -2.06 -13.70
CA ALA A 379 -24.43 -2.99 -14.08
C ALA A 379 -25.61 -2.98 -13.09
N ALA A 380 -25.35 -2.75 -11.80
CA ALA A 380 -26.35 -2.66 -10.74
C ALA A 380 -27.00 -1.25 -10.63
N HIS A 381 -26.33 -0.22 -11.15
CA HIS A 381 -26.72 1.19 -11.04
C HIS A 381 -26.88 1.85 -12.42
N PRO A 382 -27.96 1.59 -13.16
CA PRO A 382 -28.17 2.13 -14.51
C PRO A 382 -28.29 3.66 -14.56
N GLU A 383 -28.54 4.30 -13.41
CA GLU A 383 -28.50 5.76 -13.24
C GLU A 383 -27.07 6.33 -13.22
N CYS A 384 -26.05 5.47 -13.15
CA CYS A 384 -24.66 5.87 -13.13
C CYS A 384 -23.98 5.62 -14.48
N GLU A 385 -22.95 6.42 -14.78
CA GLU A 385 -22.10 6.23 -15.96
C GLU A 385 -20.64 6.41 -15.61
N LEU A 386 -19.76 5.63 -16.24
CA LEU A 386 -18.32 5.79 -16.15
C LEU A 386 -17.90 7.02 -16.98
N VAL A 387 -17.27 8.00 -16.32
CA VAL A 387 -16.71 9.17 -17.01
C VAL A 387 -15.29 8.86 -17.48
N SER A 388 -14.46 8.31 -16.61
CA SER A 388 -13.08 7.93 -16.91
C SER A 388 -12.55 6.98 -15.86
N GLN A 389 -11.54 6.19 -16.23
CA GLN A 389 -10.78 5.36 -15.29
C GLN A 389 -9.33 5.25 -15.72
N ARG A 390 -8.45 5.01 -14.76
CA ARG A 390 -7.02 4.80 -15.00
C ARG A 390 -6.44 3.83 -13.98
N ARG A 391 -5.49 3.01 -14.43
CA ARG A 391 -4.63 2.15 -13.62
C ARG A 391 -3.18 2.55 -13.79
N LEU A 392 -2.43 2.48 -12.69
CA LEU A 392 -0.97 2.54 -12.67
C LEU A 392 -0.43 1.23 -12.10
N LEU A 393 0.55 0.64 -12.75
CA LEU A 393 1.35 -0.43 -12.17
C LEU A 393 2.50 0.19 -11.36
N PRO A 394 3.06 -0.52 -10.37
CA PRO A 394 4.25 -0.06 -9.69
C PRO A 394 5.39 0.25 -10.67
N ALA A 395 6.01 1.41 -10.53
CA ALA A 395 7.11 1.87 -11.38
C ALA A 395 8.21 2.53 -10.53
N VAL A 396 9.30 2.96 -11.14
CA VAL A 396 10.46 3.51 -10.43
C VAL A 396 10.09 4.67 -9.50
N HIS A 397 9.24 5.59 -9.98
CA HIS A 397 8.92 6.84 -9.27
C HIS A 397 7.57 6.84 -8.55
N HIS A 398 6.75 5.79 -8.71
CA HIS A 398 5.41 5.75 -8.10
C HIS A 398 4.96 4.33 -7.80
N ASP A 399 4.05 4.20 -6.88
CA ASP A 399 3.33 2.97 -6.56
C ASP A 399 2.23 2.66 -7.59
N GLY A 400 1.64 1.47 -7.51
CA GLY A 400 0.45 1.12 -8.27
C GLY A 400 -0.80 1.71 -7.64
N ALA A 401 -1.78 2.02 -8.49
CA ALA A 401 -3.07 2.54 -8.07
C ALA A 401 -4.13 2.33 -9.16
N PHE A 402 -5.40 2.36 -8.76
CA PHE A 402 -6.53 2.43 -9.66
C PHE A 402 -7.48 3.56 -9.24
N ALA A 403 -8.10 4.22 -10.21
CA ALA A 403 -9.19 5.15 -9.95
C ALA A 403 -10.22 5.16 -11.09
N ALA A 404 -11.49 5.35 -10.74
CA ALA A 404 -12.61 5.51 -11.66
C ALA A 404 -13.50 6.66 -11.20
N LEU A 405 -13.79 7.60 -12.11
CA LEU A 405 -14.75 8.68 -11.92
C LEU A 405 -16.09 8.25 -12.50
N ILE A 406 -17.10 8.23 -11.66
CA ILE A 406 -18.47 7.81 -11.97
C ILE A 406 -19.39 9.02 -11.78
N ARG A 407 -20.27 9.27 -12.73
CA ARG A 407 -21.31 10.30 -12.64
C ARG A 407 -22.65 9.67 -12.30
N LYS A 408 -23.38 10.25 -11.36
CA LYS A 408 -24.80 9.94 -11.11
C LYS A 408 -25.66 10.85 -11.98
N ASN A 409 -26.39 10.28 -12.93
CA ASN A 409 -27.23 11.03 -13.85
C ASN A 409 -28.44 11.67 -13.13
N GLY A 410 -28.94 12.81 -13.63
CA GLY A 410 -30.19 13.39 -13.17
C GLY A 410 -31.41 12.62 -13.69
N LEU A 411 -32.54 12.73 -13.01
CA LEU A 411 -33.80 12.02 -13.31
C LEU A 411 -34.27 12.13 -14.76
N LYS A 412 -33.92 13.20 -15.48
CA LYS A 412 -34.33 13.42 -16.88
C LYS A 412 -33.60 12.51 -17.89
N ASN A 413 -32.39 12.03 -17.57
CA ASN A 413 -31.59 11.19 -18.47
C ASN A 413 -31.84 9.68 -18.27
N ALA A 414 -32.38 9.27 -17.14
CA ALA A 414 -32.69 7.86 -16.85
C ALA A 414 -33.90 7.34 -17.68
N GLN A 415 -34.83 8.20 -18.06
CA GLN A 415 -36.02 7.83 -18.87
C GLN A 415 -35.72 7.74 -20.39
N SER A 416 -34.75 8.50 -20.90
CA SER A 416 -34.40 8.49 -22.33
C SER A 416 -33.63 7.25 -22.79
N ARG A 417 -32.93 6.56 -21.86
CA ARG A 417 -32.17 5.34 -22.20
C ARG A 417 -32.99 4.04 -22.23
N ARG A 418 -34.24 4.05 -21.74
CA ARG A 418 -35.14 2.89 -21.86
C ARG A 418 -35.64 2.63 -23.27
N SER A 419 -35.42 3.55 -24.24
CA SER A 419 -35.86 3.49 -25.63
C SER A 419 -34.72 3.30 -26.65
N PHE A 420 -33.47 3.17 -26.24
CA PHE A 420 -32.37 2.87 -27.17
C PHE A 420 -32.02 1.37 -27.12
N SER A 421 -32.49 0.64 -28.13
CA SER A 421 -31.95 -0.66 -28.50
C SER A 421 -30.45 -0.52 -28.81
N ILE A 422 -29.65 -1.43 -28.23
CA ILE A 422 -28.19 -1.50 -28.39
C ILE A 422 -27.89 -1.62 -29.90
N PRO A 423 -27.08 -0.72 -30.49
CA PRO A 423 -26.55 -0.95 -31.84
C PRO A 423 -25.57 -2.15 -31.77
N GLU A 424 -25.76 -3.11 -32.64
CA GLU A 424 -24.97 -4.35 -32.77
C GLU A 424 -23.48 -4.14 -33.13
N THR A 425 -22.98 -2.90 -33.17
CA THR A 425 -21.63 -2.57 -33.66
C THR A 425 -20.61 -2.24 -32.57
N ALA A 426 -20.94 -2.37 -31.30
CA ALA A 426 -19.94 -2.28 -30.22
C ALA A 426 -19.47 -3.66 -29.73
N ARG A 427 -19.02 -4.51 -30.63
CA ARG A 427 -18.24 -5.68 -30.29
C ARG A 427 -16.81 -5.23 -30.00
N PHE A 428 -16.49 -5.08 -28.73
CA PHE A 428 -15.10 -5.06 -28.28
C PHE A 428 -14.46 -6.38 -28.70
N CYS A 429 -13.45 -6.33 -29.55
CA CYS A 429 -12.60 -7.46 -29.87
C CYS A 429 -11.84 -7.89 -28.62
N PHE A 430 -12.37 -8.88 -27.92
CA PHE A 430 -11.55 -9.75 -27.11
C PHE A 430 -10.95 -10.79 -28.08
N PRO A 431 -9.65 -11.11 -28.06
CA PRO A 431 -9.14 -12.25 -28.77
C PRO A 431 -9.76 -13.49 -28.15
N GLN A 432 -10.62 -14.16 -28.92
CA GLN A 432 -11.11 -15.51 -28.61
C GLN A 432 -9.91 -16.46 -28.59
N ILE A 433 -9.53 -16.91 -27.40
CA ILE A 433 -8.69 -18.11 -27.27
C ILE A 433 -9.61 -19.30 -27.57
N CYS A 434 -9.48 -19.83 -28.78
CA CYS A 434 -10.07 -21.11 -29.17
C CYS A 434 -9.53 -22.22 -28.25
N PHE A 435 -10.39 -22.76 -27.41
CA PHE A 435 -10.16 -24.08 -26.81
C PHE A 435 -10.45 -25.15 -27.88
N SER A 436 -9.42 -25.60 -28.57
CA SER A 436 -9.46 -26.86 -29.32
C SER A 436 -8.86 -27.98 -28.47
N SER A 437 -9.72 -28.85 -28.04
CA SER A 437 -9.59 -30.27 -27.73
C SER A 437 -8.19 -30.84 -27.49
N LEU A 438 -7.90 -31.19 -26.23
CA LEU A 438 -6.98 -32.27 -25.87
C LEU A 438 -7.76 -33.38 -25.15
N PRO A 439 -7.49 -34.69 -25.45
CA PRO A 439 -8.22 -35.81 -24.86
C PRO A 439 -7.78 -36.07 -23.40
N PRO A 440 -8.61 -36.74 -22.60
CA PRO A 440 -8.31 -36.99 -21.20
C PRO A 440 -7.34 -38.17 -21.07
N GLU A 441 -6.10 -37.87 -20.63
CA GLU A 441 -5.23 -38.93 -20.14
C GLU A 441 -5.28 -39.02 -18.61
N SER A 442 -5.52 -40.22 -18.19
CA SER A 442 -5.74 -40.75 -16.87
C SER A 442 -4.62 -40.47 -15.87
N TRP A 443 -4.94 -39.75 -14.81
CA TRP A 443 -4.10 -39.63 -13.62
C TRP A 443 -4.49 -40.69 -12.58
N LYS A 444 -3.60 -41.63 -12.26
CA LYS A 444 -3.73 -42.56 -11.13
C LYS A 444 -2.76 -42.12 -10.03
N PRO A 445 -3.21 -41.97 -8.77
CA PRO A 445 -2.33 -41.66 -7.66
C PRO A 445 -1.59 -42.92 -7.17
N ARG A 446 -0.29 -42.79 -6.91
CA ARG A 446 0.48 -43.79 -6.13
C ARG A 446 0.44 -43.38 -4.65
N GLN A 447 -0.05 -44.29 -3.84
CA GLN A 447 0.19 -44.38 -2.39
C GLN A 447 1.20 -45.49 -2.12
N PRO A 448 1.69 -45.57 -0.91
CA PRO A 448 2.19 -44.59 0.10
C PRO A 448 3.72 -44.41 0.08
#